data_1cfa5d1bc8e2b7f433ae35c4271fd309
#
_entry.id   1cfa5d1bc8e2b7f433ae35c4271fd309
#
_cell.length_a   1.000
_cell.length_b   1.000
_cell.length_c   1.000
_cell.angle_alpha   90.00
_cell.angle_beta   90.00
_cell.angle_gamma   90.00
#
_symmetry.space_group_name_H-M   'P 1'
#
loop_
_entity.id
_entity.type
_entity.pdbx_description
1 polymer ?
#
loop_
_entity_poly.entity_id
_entity_poly.type
_entity_poly.pdbx_seq_one_letter_code
_entity_poly.pdbx_strand_id
1 'polypeptide(L)'
;MHDVVIVGGGAAGLAAAYYLRDSGLDVLILEAGHDVGGRAHTVPLAGTSANSGAMFVYRGTKTEELVQELGIETVPFLPETYGIHVNGETIVAHTNEDVVAALNLTESEKTELIKFIDTSLTEYNDFAYNRTSAGQLDRLSDETVAERIAGLQPAVQEIITTAIRGGAVGDPANLSAKYALRYFASYLAREKNNRLFALDGMQAIPRALLNHLPEHTVRYNTQVTDVAVDEEGLYEISFSGEAGDGKLHARHVVLAVPAPVVAGLVKNLPEWKTAALNRVASPGSTTLNIVADIEGLPEYKDWAFIVTVGMPFDAIINPVPGGTEETRQANILQLTCYGNSSGYLPGFGDDEERVAKWMEDVYTVAPQLRGRVLAVHAQTWEHCFALLSPERAAALPELQRSINSLHFAGDYTSETAGTHGAYSEGERVASLILAAQENAG
;
A
#
# COMPACT_ATOMS: atom_id res chain seq x y z
N MET A 1 8.36 33.51 0.59
CA MET A 1 7.82 33.04 -0.70
C MET A 1 8.73 31.90 -1.17
N HIS A 2 8.18 30.77 -1.55
CA HIS A 2 8.92 29.60 -2.03
C HIS A 2 8.72 29.39 -3.54
N ASP A 3 9.65 28.73 -4.21
CA ASP A 3 9.42 28.35 -5.60
C ASP A 3 8.45 27.17 -5.68
N VAL A 4 8.62 26.17 -4.80
CA VAL A 4 7.77 24.99 -4.73
C VAL A 4 7.37 24.69 -3.28
N VAL A 5 6.07 24.55 -3.02
CA VAL A 5 5.56 23.99 -1.77
C VAL A 5 4.91 22.63 -2.04
N ILE A 6 5.34 21.62 -1.30
CA ILE A 6 4.81 20.26 -1.37
C ILE A 6 3.97 20.00 -0.12
N VAL A 7 2.73 19.61 -0.30
CA VAL A 7 1.80 19.27 0.78
C VAL A 7 1.80 17.78 0.99
N GLY A 8 2.41 17.34 2.10
CA GLY A 8 2.58 15.94 2.48
C GLY A 8 3.99 15.39 2.25
N GLY A 9 4.63 14.88 3.32
CA GLY A 9 5.94 14.25 3.34
C GLY A 9 5.91 12.73 3.16
N GLY A 10 4.90 12.22 2.45
CA GLY A 10 4.81 10.81 2.06
C GLY A 10 5.69 10.47 0.85
N ALA A 11 5.52 9.25 0.31
CA ALA A 11 6.30 8.74 -0.83
C ALA A 11 6.34 9.69 -2.03
N ALA A 12 5.17 10.22 -2.45
CA ALA A 12 5.09 11.13 -3.61
C ALA A 12 5.75 12.48 -3.34
N GLY A 13 5.51 13.07 -2.16
CA GLY A 13 6.08 14.37 -1.83
C GLY A 13 7.59 14.36 -1.68
N LEU A 14 8.13 13.33 -1.01
CA LEU A 14 9.58 13.16 -0.88
C LEU A 14 10.25 12.85 -2.21
N ALA A 15 9.63 12.02 -3.07
CA ALA A 15 10.16 11.80 -4.41
C ALA A 15 10.18 13.10 -5.23
N ALA A 16 9.10 13.90 -5.19
CA ALA A 16 9.09 15.19 -5.88
C ALA A 16 10.23 16.11 -5.41
N ALA A 17 10.42 16.24 -4.10
CA ALA A 17 11.53 17.03 -3.54
C ALA A 17 12.90 16.47 -3.94
N TYR A 18 13.08 15.14 -3.88
CA TYR A 18 14.31 14.46 -4.24
C TYR A 18 14.72 14.72 -5.69
N TYR A 19 13.79 14.62 -6.63
CA TYR A 19 14.06 14.90 -8.05
C TYR A 19 14.20 16.40 -8.37
N LEU A 20 13.78 17.30 -7.45
CA LEU A 20 14.00 18.75 -7.57
C LEU A 20 15.28 19.23 -6.85
N ARG A 21 15.97 18.41 -6.06
CA ARG A 21 17.06 18.80 -5.14
C ARG A 21 18.21 19.58 -5.81
N ASP A 22 18.51 19.27 -7.06
CA ASP A 22 19.62 19.85 -7.81
C ASP A 22 19.19 20.99 -8.76
N SER A 23 17.91 21.41 -8.69
CA SER A 23 17.33 22.42 -9.60
C SER A 23 17.65 23.87 -9.24
N GLY A 24 18.14 24.12 -8.03
CA GLY A 24 18.31 25.47 -7.47
C GLY A 24 17.01 26.12 -7.01
N LEU A 25 15.85 25.44 -7.10
CA LEU A 25 14.57 25.92 -6.60
C LEU A 25 14.49 25.83 -5.07
N ASP A 26 13.86 26.81 -4.46
CA ASP A 26 13.51 26.81 -3.03
C ASP A 26 12.27 25.91 -2.80
N VAL A 27 12.52 24.69 -2.30
CA VAL A 27 11.51 23.63 -2.09
C VAL A 27 11.23 23.46 -0.61
N LEU A 28 9.96 23.54 -0.21
CA LEU A 28 9.48 23.28 1.15
C LEU A 28 8.41 22.19 1.15
N ILE A 29 8.56 21.20 2.02
CA ILE A 29 7.53 20.18 2.32
C ILE A 29 6.82 20.58 3.62
N LEU A 30 5.48 20.60 3.62
CA LEU A 30 4.67 20.75 4.83
C LEU A 30 4.09 19.36 5.17
N GLU A 31 4.51 18.82 6.31
CA GLU A 31 4.08 17.51 6.80
C GLU A 31 3.26 17.67 8.10
N ALA A 32 2.07 17.10 8.11
CA ALA A 32 1.18 17.17 9.26
C ALA A 32 1.67 16.36 10.46
N GLY A 33 2.37 15.26 10.20
CA GLY A 33 2.94 14.37 11.21
C GLY A 33 4.29 14.86 11.75
N HIS A 34 4.80 14.09 12.69
CA HIS A 34 6.11 14.32 13.32
C HIS A 34 7.27 13.63 12.57
N ASP A 35 6.99 12.83 11.56
CA ASP A 35 7.97 12.09 10.76
C ASP A 35 7.49 11.95 9.30
N VAL A 36 8.42 11.62 8.41
CA VAL A 36 8.15 11.39 6.99
C VAL A 36 7.77 9.95 6.68
N GLY A 37 7.19 9.74 5.50
CA GLY A 37 6.89 8.42 4.96
C GLY A 37 5.39 8.17 4.75
N GLY A 38 4.54 8.83 5.53
CA GLY A 38 3.09 8.60 5.46
C GLY A 38 2.77 7.11 5.64
N ARG A 39 2.16 6.48 4.63
CA ARG A 39 1.80 5.05 4.65
C ARG A 39 2.99 4.07 4.47
N ALA A 40 4.16 4.54 4.10
CA ALA A 40 5.41 3.79 4.23
C ALA A 40 5.93 3.96 5.68
N HIS A 41 5.27 3.29 6.62
CA HIS A 41 5.47 3.46 8.05
C HIS A 41 6.00 2.19 8.69
N THR A 42 7.03 2.33 9.52
CA THR A 42 7.69 1.21 10.21
C THR A 42 7.87 1.56 11.69
N VAL A 43 7.60 0.59 12.54
CA VAL A 43 7.81 0.73 13.99
C VAL A 43 8.79 -0.32 14.50
N PRO A 44 9.68 0.03 15.42
CA PRO A 44 10.47 -0.97 16.14
C PRO A 44 9.55 -1.76 17.06
N LEU A 45 9.59 -3.09 16.97
CA LEU A 45 8.72 -3.97 17.75
C LEU A 45 9.49 -5.22 18.18
N ALA A 46 9.78 -5.36 19.48
CA ALA A 46 10.47 -6.50 20.10
C ALA A 46 11.71 -6.98 19.31
N GLY A 47 12.57 -6.04 18.90
CA GLY A 47 13.81 -6.33 18.16
C GLY A 47 13.63 -6.55 16.65
N THR A 48 12.46 -6.27 16.11
CA THR A 48 12.18 -6.32 14.66
C THR A 48 11.75 -4.96 14.12
N SER A 49 11.80 -4.79 12.80
CA SER A 49 11.22 -3.65 12.08
C SER A 49 9.86 -4.05 11.51
N ALA A 50 8.77 -3.64 12.18
CA ALA A 50 7.41 -4.00 11.79
C ALA A 50 6.79 -2.93 10.90
N ASN A 51 6.42 -3.30 9.68
CA ASN A 51 5.69 -2.42 8.77
C ASN A 51 4.21 -2.36 9.14
N SER A 52 3.71 -1.17 9.40
CA SER A 52 2.29 -0.96 9.76
C SER A 52 1.47 -0.35 8.62
N GLY A 53 2.04 -0.22 7.45
CA GLY A 53 1.41 0.26 6.21
C GLY A 53 1.89 -0.56 5.02
N ALA A 54 2.60 0.05 4.07
CA ALA A 54 3.21 -0.67 2.96
C ALA A 54 4.17 -1.77 3.45
N MET A 55 4.09 -2.95 2.84
CA MET A 55 4.83 -4.13 3.30
C MET A 55 6.05 -4.44 2.44
N PHE A 56 5.91 -4.38 1.12
CA PHE A 56 6.89 -4.91 0.19
C PHE A 56 7.35 -3.91 -0.85
N VAL A 57 8.59 -4.09 -1.28
CA VAL A 57 9.14 -3.55 -2.52
C VAL A 57 8.84 -4.55 -3.64
N TYR A 58 8.20 -4.11 -4.73
CA TYR A 58 7.95 -4.96 -5.88
C TYR A 58 9.05 -4.80 -6.92
N ARG A 59 9.53 -5.91 -7.47
CA ARG A 59 10.55 -5.90 -8.54
C ARG A 59 10.02 -5.25 -9.81
N GLY A 60 10.93 -4.57 -10.52
CA GLY A 60 10.60 -3.83 -11.74
C GLY A 60 9.77 -2.57 -11.51
N THR A 61 9.78 -2.03 -10.28
CA THR A 61 9.05 -0.81 -9.93
C THR A 61 9.98 0.31 -9.50
N LYS A 62 9.47 1.54 -9.50
CA LYS A 62 10.21 2.71 -9.01
C LYS A 62 10.72 2.53 -7.57
N THR A 63 10.01 1.79 -6.73
CA THR A 63 10.47 1.52 -5.37
C THR A 63 11.73 0.65 -5.35
N GLU A 64 11.84 -0.36 -6.24
CA GLU A 64 13.08 -1.17 -6.36
C GLU A 64 14.24 -0.32 -6.90
N GLU A 65 14.00 0.53 -7.89
CA GLU A 65 15.02 1.47 -8.40
C GLU A 65 15.58 2.34 -7.28
N LEU A 66 14.70 2.97 -6.49
CA LEU A 66 15.10 3.81 -5.35
C LEU A 66 15.84 3.02 -4.27
N VAL A 67 15.39 1.81 -3.95
CA VAL A 67 16.07 0.94 -2.98
C VAL A 67 17.52 0.65 -3.42
N GLN A 68 17.73 0.38 -4.70
CA GLN A 68 19.05 0.14 -5.27
C GLN A 68 19.91 1.43 -5.29
N GLU A 69 19.33 2.54 -5.74
CA GLU A 69 19.99 3.85 -5.81
C GLU A 69 20.43 4.35 -4.41
N LEU A 70 19.57 4.17 -3.41
CA LEU A 70 19.78 4.62 -2.04
C LEU A 70 20.58 3.61 -1.16
N GLY A 71 20.92 2.44 -1.71
CA GLY A 71 21.68 1.41 -1.01
C GLY A 71 20.94 0.77 0.17
N ILE A 72 19.60 0.67 0.09
CA ILE A 72 18.78 0.08 1.15
C ILE A 72 18.85 -1.44 1.05
N GLU A 73 19.17 -2.09 2.16
CA GLU A 73 19.29 -3.54 2.23
C GLU A 73 17.92 -4.21 2.18
N THR A 74 17.81 -5.21 1.30
CA THR A 74 16.57 -5.98 1.12
C THR A 74 16.83 -7.47 1.07
N VAL A 75 15.83 -8.25 1.48
CA VAL A 75 15.80 -9.71 1.31
C VAL A 75 14.63 -10.10 0.42
N PRO A 76 14.78 -11.14 -0.43
CA PRO A 76 13.68 -11.62 -1.22
C PRO A 76 12.59 -12.26 -0.34
N PHE A 77 11.33 -11.99 -0.66
CA PHE A 77 10.22 -12.74 -0.08
C PHE A 77 10.11 -14.09 -0.80
N LEU A 78 10.55 -15.15 -0.14
CA LEU A 78 10.58 -16.50 -0.67
C LEU A 78 9.63 -17.40 0.14
N PRO A 79 8.32 -17.34 -0.09
CA PRO A 79 7.37 -18.14 0.64
C PRO A 79 7.52 -19.63 0.26
N GLU A 80 7.75 -20.48 1.24
CA GLU A 80 7.75 -21.92 1.06
C GLU A 80 6.37 -22.52 1.33
N THR A 81 5.63 -21.94 2.25
CA THR A 81 4.28 -22.38 2.59
C THR A 81 3.28 -21.25 2.44
N TYR A 82 2.07 -21.65 2.12
CA TYR A 82 0.87 -20.80 2.12
C TYR A 82 -0.24 -21.55 2.84
N GLY A 83 -1.23 -20.80 3.30
CA GLY A 83 -2.37 -21.40 3.95
C GLY A 83 -3.69 -20.68 3.69
N ILE A 84 -4.73 -21.38 4.05
CA ILE A 84 -6.10 -20.86 4.09
C ILE A 84 -6.68 -21.26 5.44
N HIS A 85 -7.19 -20.28 6.16
CA HIS A 85 -8.05 -20.51 7.32
C HIS A 85 -9.50 -20.34 6.87
N VAL A 86 -10.30 -21.37 7.01
CA VAL A 86 -11.73 -21.37 6.67
C VAL A 86 -12.48 -22.37 7.54
N ASN A 87 -13.70 -22.05 7.94
CA ASN A 87 -14.53 -22.91 8.79
C ASN A 87 -13.87 -23.37 10.10
N GLY A 88 -13.00 -22.52 10.67
CA GLY A 88 -12.29 -22.81 11.93
C GLY A 88 -11.08 -23.72 11.80
N GLU A 89 -10.68 -24.06 10.60
CA GLU A 89 -9.52 -24.91 10.32
C GLU A 89 -8.45 -24.13 9.54
N THR A 90 -7.18 -24.24 9.95
CA THR A 90 -6.02 -23.64 9.25
C THR A 90 -5.25 -24.72 8.50
N ILE A 91 -5.27 -24.64 7.18
CA ILE A 91 -4.51 -25.53 6.30
C ILE A 91 -3.29 -24.80 5.80
N VAL A 92 -2.11 -25.34 6.02
CA VAL A 92 -0.82 -24.80 5.53
C VAL A 92 -0.08 -25.89 4.79
N ALA A 93 0.36 -25.63 3.57
CA ALA A 93 1.12 -26.59 2.77
C ALA A 93 2.08 -25.92 1.79
N HIS A 94 2.92 -26.71 1.12
CA HIS A 94 3.93 -26.23 0.16
C HIS A 94 3.41 -26.05 -1.26
N THR A 95 2.25 -26.62 -1.61
CA THR A 95 1.64 -26.49 -2.94
C THR A 95 0.19 -26.05 -2.84
N ASN A 96 -0.33 -25.43 -3.90
CA ASN A 96 -1.75 -25.05 -3.98
C ASN A 96 -2.65 -26.28 -3.97
N GLU A 97 -2.22 -27.33 -4.66
CA GLU A 97 -2.92 -28.61 -4.75
C GLU A 97 -3.10 -29.21 -3.37
N ASP A 98 -2.05 -29.26 -2.56
CA ASP A 98 -2.10 -29.82 -1.18
C ASP A 98 -2.99 -28.98 -0.28
N VAL A 99 -2.92 -27.64 -0.36
CA VAL A 99 -3.84 -26.76 0.41
C VAL A 99 -5.28 -27.02 0.00
N VAL A 100 -5.59 -26.95 -1.30
CA VAL A 100 -6.96 -27.10 -1.79
C VAL A 100 -7.49 -28.52 -1.55
N ALA A 101 -6.66 -29.56 -1.71
CA ALA A 101 -7.05 -30.94 -1.41
C ALA A 101 -7.46 -31.14 0.05
N ALA A 102 -6.78 -30.46 0.98
CA ALA A 102 -7.07 -30.57 2.41
C ALA A 102 -8.29 -29.72 2.87
N LEU A 103 -8.74 -28.73 2.05
CA LEU A 103 -9.90 -27.92 2.41
C LEU A 103 -11.18 -28.76 2.51
N ASN A 104 -12.04 -28.41 3.45
CA ASN A 104 -13.38 -29.00 3.56
C ASN A 104 -14.34 -28.38 2.53
N LEU A 105 -14.06 -28.64 1.26
CA LEU A 105 -14.84 -28.25 0.09
C LEU A 105 -15.29 -29.50 -0.68
N THR A 106 -16.33 -29.37 -1.47
CA THR A 106 -16.71 -30.42 -2.42
C THR A 106 -15.66 -30.58 -3.52
N GLU A 107 -15.58 -31.75 -4.16
CA GLU A 107 -14.63 -31.98 -5.26
C GLU A 107 -14.83 -31.03 -6.44
N SER A 108 -16.08 -30.57 -6.66
CA SER A 108 -16.41 -29.57 -7.67
C SER A 108 -15.81 -28.20 -7.32
N GLU A 109 -15.93 -27.76 -6.05
CA GLU A 109 -15.36 -26.50 -5.57
C GLU A 109 -13.82 -26.51 -5.58
N LYS A 110 -13.20 -27.63 -5.18
CA LYS A 110 -11.76 -27.83 -5.26
C LYS A 110 -11.24 -27.70 -6.69
N THR A 111 -11.91 -28.39 -7.64
CA THR A 111 -11.57 -28.34 -9.07
C THR A 111 -11.69 -26.91 -9.61
N GLU A 112 -12.75 -26.20 -9.24
CA GLU A 112 -13.00 -24.84 -9.66
C GLU A 112 -11.95 -23.86 -9.11
N LEU A 113 -11.61 -23.99 -7.82
CA LEU A 113 -10.59 -23.15 -7.16
C LEU A 113 -9.20 -23.36 -7.79
N ILE A 114 -8.75 -24.60 -7.99
CA ILE A 114 -7.45 -24.89 -8.65
C ILE A 114 -7.45 -24.33 -10.07
N LYS A 115 -8.50 -24.53 -10.84
CA LYS A 115 -8.60 -23.97 -12.20
C LYS A 115 -8.50 -22.44 -12.19
N PHE A 116 -9.13 -21.76 -11.24
CA PHE A 116 -9.06 -20.31 -11.12
C PHE A 116 -7.63 -19.86 -10.78
N ILE A 117 -6.94 -20.54 -9.85
CA ILE A 117 -5.56 -20.29 -9.47
C ILE A 117 -4.62 -20.41 -10.68
N ASP A 118 -4.69 -21.52 -11.41
CA ASP A 118 -3.84 -21.79 -12.58
C ASP A 118 -4.07 -20.79 -13.72
N THR A 119 -5.35 -20.46 -13.98
CA THR A 119 -5.72 -19.46 -14.97
C THR A 119 -5.17 -18.09 -14.61
N SER A 120 -5.32 -17.68 -13.34
CA SER A 120 -4.85 -16.38 -12.84
C SER A 120 -3.33 -16.26 -12.91
N LEU A 121 -2.60 -17.33 -12.59
CA LEU A 121 -1.15 -17.34 -12.71
C LEU A 121 -0.70 -17.23 -14.18
N THR A 122 -1.37 -17.92 -15.09
CA THR A 122 -1.08 -17.86 -16.52
C THR A 122 -1.31 -16.44 -17.07
N GLU A 123 -2.46 -15.85 -16.76
CA GLU A 123 -2.80 -14.49 -17.19
C GLU A 123 -1.83 -13.44 -16.61
N TYR A 124 -1.45 -13.58 -15.34
CA TYR A 124 -0.44 -12.71 -14.74
C TYR A 124 0.91 -12.81 -15.46
N ASN A 125 1.37 -14.03 -15.76
CA ASN A 125 2.62 -14.24 -16.49
C ASN A 125 2.55 -13.64 -17.91
N ASP A 126 1.43 -13.79 -18.60
CA ASP A 126 1.24 -13.19 -19.92
C ASP A 126 1.26 -11.65 -19.85
N PHE A 127 0.63 -11.08 -18.82
CA PHE A 127 0.68 -9.65 -18.56
C PHE A 127 2.11 -9.18 -18.23
N ALA A 128 2.78 -9.84 -17.27
CA ALA A 128 4.12 -9.48 -16.81
C ALA A 128 5.19 -9.55 -17.90
N TYR A 129 5.03 -10.47 -18.86
CA TYR A 129 5.93 -10.61 -20.02
C TYR A 129 5.43 -9.92 -21.29
N ASN A 130 4.46 -8.99 -21.20
CA ASN A 130 3.90 -8.23 -22.31
C ASN A 130 3.33 -9.10 -23.45
N ARG A 131 2.78 -10.27 -23.13
CA ARG A 131 2.15 -11.19 -24.09
C ARG A 131 0.64 -10.97 -24.23
N THR A 132 0.04 -10.21 -23.32
CA THR A 132 -1.39 -9.87 -23.33
C THR A 132 -1.68 -8.88 -24.45
N SER A 133 -2.66 -9.15 -25.29
CA SER A 133 -3.08 -8.24 -26.36
C SER A 133 -3.76 -6.97 -25.81
N ALA A 134 -3.72 -5.87 -26.56
CA ALA A 134 -4.35 -4.61 -26.16
C ALA A 134 -5.86 -4.80 -25.87
N GLY A 135 -6.60 -5.49 -26.74
CA GLY A 135 -8.02 -5.73 -26.53
C GLY A 135 -8.35 -6.65 -25.34
N GLN A 136 -7.38 -7.48 -24.90
CA GLN A 136 -7.52 -8.25 -23.66
C GLN A 136 -7.23 -7.38 -22.44
N LEU A 137 -6.24 -6.49 -22.53
CA LEU A 137 -5.96 -5.51 -21.46
C LEU A 137 -7.12 -4.55 -21.24
N ASP A 138 -7.76 -4.09 -22.33
CA ASP A 138 -8.94 -3.22 -22.24
C ASP A 138 -10.08 -3.94 -21.51
N ARG A 139 -10.40 -5.18 -21.90
CA ARG A 139 -11.44 -5.99 -21.22
C ARG A 139 -11.14 -6.18 -19.74
N LEU A 140 -9.89 -6.54 -19.40
CA LEU A 140 -9.47 -6.72 -18.00
C LEU A 140 -9.50 -5.40 -17.21
N SER A 141 -9.32 -4.26 -17.87
CA SER A 141 -9.43 -2.94 -17.23
C SER A 141 -10.87 -2.57 -16.91
N ASP A 142 -11.82 -2.94 -17.77
CA ASP A 142 -13.24 -2.62 -17.63
C ASP A 142 -14.00 -3.64 -16.76
N GLU A 143 -13.51 -4.89 -16.68
CA GLU A 143 -14.10 -5.96 -15.88
C GLU A 143 -13.73 -5.77 -14.39
N THR A 144 -14.71 -5.88 -13.49
CA THR A 144 -14.46 -5.96 -12.05
C THR A 144 -14.11 -7.38 -11.61
N VAL A 145 -13.42 -7.50 -10.47
CA VAL A 145 -13.17 -8.83 -9.87
C VAL A 145 -14.48 -9.53 -9.53
N ALA A 146 -15.50 -8.81 -9.04
CA ALA A 146 -16.80 -9.39 -8.73
C ALA A 146 -17.47 -9.99 -9.98
N GLU A 147 -17.46 -9.29 -11.12
CA GLU A 147 -17.98 -9.81 -12.39
C GLU A 147 -17.22 -11.07 -12.83
N ARG A 148 -15.90 -11.06 -12.69
CA ARG A 148 -15.02 -12.17 -13.07
C ARG A 148 -15.28 -13.45 -12.28
N ILE A 149 -15.63 -13.34 -11.01
CA ILE A 149 -15.89 -14.50 -10.13
C ILE A 149 -17.38 -14.84 -9.99
N ALA A 150 -18.30 -14.04 -10.55
CA ALA A 150 -19.75 -14.20 -10.37
C ALA A 150 -20.29 -15.57 -10.75
N GLY A 151 -19.65 -16.28 -11.69
CA GLY A 151 -20.05 -17.62 -12.14
C GLY A 151 -19.52 -18.78 -11.29
N LEU A 152 -18.65 -18.49 -10.29
CA LEU A 152 -18.06 -19.51 -9.43
C LEU A 152 -18.99 -19.89 -8.27
N GLN A 153 -18.72 -21.03 -7.64
CA GLN A 153 -19.48 -21.47 -6.46
C GLN A 153 -19.22 -20.55 -5.26
N PRO A 154 -20.21 -20.33 -4.37
CA PRO A 154 -20.11 -19.32 -3.30
C PRO A 154 -18.89 -19.47 -2.39
N ALA A 155 -18.52 -20.69 -1.98
CA ALA A 155 -17.35 -20.92 -1.12
C ALA A 155 -16.03 -20.55 -1.84
N VAL A 156 -15.96 -20.79 -3.15
CA VAL A 156 -14.80 -20.42 -3.98
C VAL A 156 -14.72 -18.89 -4.14
N GLN A 157 -15.87 -18.23 -4.39
CA GLN A 157 -15.94 -16.77 -4.43
C GLN A 157 -15.46 -16.14 -3.13
N GLU A 158 -15.84 -16.69 -1.97
CA GLU A 158 -15.47 -16.16 -0.66
C GLU A 158 -13.96 -16.25 -0.41
N ILE A 159 -13.33 -17.38 -0.74
CA ILE A 159 -11.88 -17.57 -0.63
C ILE A 159 -11.13 -16.55 -1.51
N ILE A 160 -11.54 -16.43 -2.77
CA ILE A 160 -10.91 -15.50 -3.72
C ILE A 160 -11.10 -14.05 -3.27
N THR A 161 -12.31 -13.69 -2.86
CA THR A 161 -12.63 -12.35 -2.33
C THR A 161 -11.75 -11.99 -1.13
N THR A 162 -11.63 -12.92 -0.18
CA THR A 162 -10.80 -12.71 1.02
C THR A 162 -9.33 -12.53 0.65
N ALA A 163 -8.79 -13.36 -0.22
CA ALA A 163 -7.40 -13.25 -0.67
C ALA A 163 -7.13 -11.90 -1.37
N ILE A 164 -8.06 -11.43 -2.21
CA ILE A 164 -7.93 -10.14 -2.90
C ILE A 164 -8.01 -8.97 -1.91
N ARG A 165 -8.95 -9.00 -0.97
CA ARG A 165 -9.06 -7.95 0.05
C ARG A 165 -7.82 -7.87 0.93
N GLY A 166 -7.23 -9.01 1.30
CA GLY A 166 -5.98 -9.06 2.05
C GLY A 166 -4.78 -8.39 1.35
N GLY A 167 -4.81 -8.33 0.02
CA GLY A 167 -3.76 -7.70 -0.78
C GLY A 167 -4.09 -6.28 -1.25
N ALA A 168 -5.31 -6.06 -1.73
CA ALA A 168 -5.73 -4.81 -2.38
C ALA A 168 -6.55 -3.88 -1.47
N VAL A 169 -6.91 -4.32 -0.26
CA VAL A 169 -7.71 -3.56 0.73
C VAL A 169 -9.11 -3.17 0.22
N GLY A 170 -9.53 -3.68 -0.93
CA GLY A 170 -10.73 -3.24 -1.59
C GLY A 170 -11.78 -4.32 -1.83
N ASP A 171 -13.04 -3.90 -1.95
CA ASP A 171 -14.12 -4.77 -2.35
C ASP A 171 -13.93 -5.22 -3.82
N PRO A 172 -14.07 -6.51 -4.15
CA PRO A 172 -14.03 -7.02 -5.53
C PRO A 172 -14.93 -6.29 -6.52
N ALA A 173 -16.06 -5.73 -6.06
CA ALA A 173 -16.96 -4.96 -6.91
C ALA A 173 -16.33 -3.65 -7.42
N ASN A 174 -15.34 -3.13 -6.72
CA ASN A 174 -14.68 -1.86 -7.02
C ASN A 174 -13.24 -2.03 -7.53
N LEU A 175 -12.79 -3.25 -7.78
CA LEU A 175 -11.43 -3.54 -8.22
C LEU A 175 -11.43 -4.07 -9.65
N SER A 176 -10.63 -3.44 -10.53
CA SER A 176 -10.43 -3.93 -11.91
C SER A 176 -9.71 -5.28 -11.92
N ALA A 177 -10.17 -6.18 -12.78
CA ALA A 177 -9.55 -7.49 -12.98
C ALA A 177 -8.09 -7.39 -13.46
N LYS A 178 -7.75 -6.40 -14.29
CA LYS A 178 -6.37 -6.13 -14.73
C LYS A 178 -5.42 -5.95 -13.56
N TYR A 179 -5.82 -5.12 -12.60
CA TYR A 179 -4.98 -4.83 -11.44
C TYR A 179 -4.98 -5.96 -10.43
N ALA A 180 -6.07 -6.72 -10.38
CA ALA A 180 -6.18 -7.90 -9.53
C ALA A 180 -5.24 -9.04 -9.95
N LEU A 181 -4.79 -9.11 -11.19
CA LEU A 181 -3.87 -10.16 -11.68
C LEU A 181 -2.64 -10.33 -10.77
N ARG A 182 -2.02 -9.23 -10.35
CA ARG A 182 -0.88 -9.25 -9.43
C ARG A 182 -1.25 -9.88 -8.09
N TYR A 183 -2.41 -9.54 -7.57
CA TYR A 183 -2.86 -10.04 -6.27
C TYR A 183 -3.28 -11.50 -6.35
N PHE A 184 -3.94 -11.92 -7.42
CA PHE A 184 -4.23 -13.34 -7.66
C PHE A 184 -2.92 -14.16 -7.72
N ALA A 185 -1.94 -13.71 -8.47
CA ALA A 185 -0.66 -14.37 -8.56
C ALA A 185 0.08 -14.43 -7.22
N SER A 186 0.10 -13.30 -6.49
CA SER A 186 0.86 -13.18 -5.24
C SER A 186 0.20 -13.86 -4.04
N TYR A 187 -1.14 -13.80 -3.94
CA TYR A 187 -1.88 -14.20 -2.74
C TYR A 187 -2.67 -15.52 -2.90
N LEU A 188 -2.89 -15.98 -4.12
CA LEU A 188 -3.51 -17.27 -4.40
C LEU A 188 -2.58 -18.24 -5.14
N ALA A 189 -1.90 -17.77 -6.18
CA ALA A 189 -1.10 -18.62 -7.07
C ALA A 189 0.37 -18.76 -6.66
N ARG A 190 0.81 -18.14 -5.54
CA ARG A 190 2.16 -18.28 -4.96
C ARG A 190 3.28 -17.88 -5.90
N GLU A 191 3.08 -16.82 -6.68
CA GLU A 191 4.15 -16.27 -7.49
C GLU A 191 5.33 -15.92 -6.57
N LYS A 192 6.52 -16.41 -6.91
CA LYS A 192 7.77 -16.21 -6.16
C LYS A 192 8.62 -15.15 -6.86
N ASN A 193 9.49 -14.49 -6.10
CA ASN A 193 10.54 -13.59 -6.58
C ASN A 193 10.09 -12.22 -7.12
N ASN A 194 8.84 -11.80 -7.00
CA ASN A 194 8.45 -10.45 -7.39
C ASN A 194 8.44 -9.45 -6.23
N ARG A 195 8.72 -9.89 -5.00
CA ARG A 195 8.68 -9.07 -3.79
C ARG A 195 9.97 -9.13 -2.99
N LEU A 196 10.36 -7.98 -2.46
CA LEU A 196 11.47 -7.82 -1.54
C LEU A 196 10.94 -7.21 -0.24
N PHE A 197 11.58 -7.53 0.87
CA PHE A 197 11.37 -6.88 2.16
C PHE A 197 12.59 -6.03 2.49
N ALA A 198 12.39 -4.75 2.80
CA ALA A 198 13.45 -3.88 3.29
C ALA A 198 13.73 -4.21 4.75
N LEU A 199 14.98 -4.54 5.11
CA LEU A 199 15.31 -5.02 6.45
C LEU A 199 15.04 -3.99 7.54
N ASP A 200 15.29 -2.70 7.26
CA ASP A 200 14.95 -1.58 8.16
C ASP A 200 13.51 -1.09 7.99
N GLY A 201 12.68 -1.86 7.26
CA GLY A 201 11.30 -1.56 6.97
C GLY A 201 11.10 -0.55 5.83
N MET A 202 9.84 -0.34 5.46
CA MET A 202 9.48 0.51 4.32
C MET A 202 9.77 2.00 4.55
N GLN A 203 9.83 2.44 5.81
CA GLN A 203 10.15 3.84 6.14
C GLN A 203 11.62 4.19 5.92
N ALA A 204 12.50 3.20 5.76
CA ALA A 204 13.89 3.44 5.38
C ALA A 204 14.01 4.20 4.05
N ILE A 205 13.10 3.97 3.09
CA ILE A 205 13.12 4.62 1.78
C ILE A 205 12.86 6.14 1.91
N PRO A 206 11.72 6.60 2.48
CA PRO A 206 11.48 8.03 2.67
C PRO A 206 12.54 8.72 3.53
N ARG A 207 13.07 8.07 4.57
CA ARG A 207 14.16 8.62 5.38
C ARG A 207 15.46 8.76 4.58
N ALA A 208 15.79 7.79 3.73
CA ALA A 208 16.95 7.89 2.85
C ALA A 208 16.77 9.01 1.81
N LEU A 209 15.61 9.19 1.21
CA LEU A 209 15.31 10.33 0.34
C LEU A 209 15.52 11.66 1.07
N LEU A 210 14.99 11.78 2.29
CA LEU A 210 15.14 12.98 3.13
C LEU A 210 16.61 13.32 3.40
N ASN A 211 17.47 12.33 3.64
CA ASN A 211 18.91 12.54 3.90
C ASN A 211 19.66 13.15 2.69
N HIS A 212 19.08 13.12 1.49
CA HIS A 212 19.63 13.76 0.30
C HIS A 212 19.06 15.17 0.05
N LEU A 213 18.15 15.65 0.90
CA LEU A 213 17.57 16.98 0.78
C LEU A 213 18.32 17.98 1.68
N PRO A 214 18.30 19.28 1.33
CA PRO A 214 18.83 20.33 2.22
C PRO A 214 18.19 20.30 3.60
N GLU A 215 18.94 20.67 4.63
CA GLU A 215 18.36 20.88 5.95
C GLU A 215 17.18 21.85 5.88
N HIS A 216 16.15 21.59 6.70
CA HIS A 216 14.92 22.40 6.76
C HIS A 216 14.00 22.31 5.53
N THR A 217 14.24 21.40 4.59
CA THR A 217 13.29 21.15 3.48
C THR A 217 11.92 20.68 3.99
N VAL A 218 11.84 20.04 5.15
CA VAL A 218 10.57 19.57 5.74
C VAL A 218 10.22 20.38 6.99
N ARG A 219 8.98 20.87 7.03
CA ARG A 219 8.36 21.43 8.23
C ARG A 219 7.34 20.43 8.76
N TYR A 220 7.65 19.79 9.86
CA TYR A 220 6.81 18.82 10.56
C TYR A 220 5.72 19.49 11.39
N ASN A 221 4.77 18.67 11.88
CA ASN A 221 3.64 19.09 12.72
C ASN A 221 2.94 20.33 12.14
N THR A 222 2.83 20.37 10.80
CA THR A 222 2.33 21.51 10.04
C THR A 222 1.27 21.02 9.04
N GLN A 223 0.02 21.07 9.48
CA GLN A 223 -1.12 20.65 8.70
C GLN A 223 -1.59 21.77 7.78
N VAL A 224 -1.52 21.57 6.47
CA VAL A 224 -2.16 22.47 5.50
C VAL A 224 -3.67 22.39 5.63
N THR A 225 -4.33 23.54 5.68
CA THR A 225 -5.78 23.65 5.87
C THR A 225 -6.51 24.24 4.66
N ASP A 226 -5.82 25.02 3.82
CA ASP A 226 -6.40 25.61 2.62
C ASP A 226 -5.29 25.95 1.61
N VAL A 227 -5.61 25.81 0.32
CA VAL A 227 -4.77 26.24 -0.79
C VAL A 227 -5.61 27.07 -1.74
N ALA A 228 -5.27 28.34 -1.92
CA ALA A 228 -5.98 29.29 -2.76
C ALA A 228 -5.02 30.01 -3.72
N VAL A 229 -5.54 30.62 -4.76
CA VAL A 229 -4.77 31.50 -5.65
C VAL A 229 -5.04 32.95 -5.22
N ASP A 230 -3.99 33.73 -5.01
CA ASP A 230 -4.07 35.13 -4.64
C ASP A 230 -4.30 36.05 -5.89
N GLU A 231 -4.39 37.36 -5.66
CA GLU A 231 -4.64 38.37 -6.73
C GLU A 231 -3.44 38.48 -7.71
N GLU A 232 -2.25 38.05 -7.29
CA GLU A 232 -1.03 38.09 -8.09
C GLU A 232 -0.82 36.77 -8.89
N GLY A 233 -1.69 35.78 -8.69
CA GLY A 233 -1.65 34.49 -9.36
C GLY A 233 -0.69 33.49 -8.66
N LEU A 234 -0.20 33.82 -7.47
CA LEU A 234 0.55 32.91 -6.61
C LEU A 234 -0.39 32.05 -5.77
N TYR A 235 0.10 30.92 -5.31
CA TYR A 235 -0.64 30.08 -4.38
C TYR A 235 -0.40 30.55 -2.94
N GLU A 236 -1.49 30.89 -2.23
CA GLU A 236 -1.50 31.09 -0.79
C GLU A 236 -1.84 29.77 -0.11
N ILE A 237 -0.95 29.28 0.75
CA ILE A 237 -1.09 28.05 1.50
C ILE A 237 -1.28 28.40 2.98
N SER A 238 -2.48 28.13 3.51
CA SER A 238 -2.77 28.26 4.94
C SER A 238 -2.48 26.96 5.66
N PHE A 239 -1.91 27.06 6.85
CA PHE A 239 -1.56 25.90 7.67
C PHE A 239 -1.78 26.17 9.15
N SER A 240 -1.97 25.10 9.93
CA SER A 240 -1.93 25.09 11.39
C SER A 240 -0.79 24.20 11.86
N GLY A 241 -0.16 24.53 12.97
CA GLY A 241 0.96 23.75 13.51
C GLY A 241 1.28 24.10 14.95
N GLU A 242 2.22 23.40 15.54
CA GLU A 242 2.66 23.65 16.93
C GLU A 242 3.18 25.08 17.16
N ALA A 243 3.80 25.66 16.13
CA ALA A 243 4.27 27.05 16.18
C ALA A 243 3.13 28.09 15.92
N GLY A 244 1.90 27.65 15.79
CA GLY A 244 0.71 28.45 15.48
C GLY A 244 0.30 28.38 14.02
N ASP A 245 -0.84 29.01 13.72
CA ASP A 245 -1.38 29.12 12.38
C ASP A 245 -0.58 30.13 11.55
N GLY A 246 -0.50 29.91 10.25
CA GLY A 246 0.21 30.79 9.35
C GLY A 246 -0.18 30.64 7.90
N LYS A 247 0.41 31.50 7.07
CA LYS A 247 0.28 31.49 5.63
C LYS A 247 1.64 31.62 4.97
N LEU A 248 1.79 31.01 3.82
CA LEU A 248 2.95 31.21 2.95
C LEU A 248 2.53 31.21 1.48
N HIS A 249 3.39 31.70 0.61
CA HIS A 249 3.12 31.79 -0.83
C HIS A 249 4.13 30.95 -1.61
N ALA A 250 3.67 30.36 -2.71
CA ALA A 250 4.49 29.58 -3.62
C ALA A 250 4.12 29.83 -5.09
N ARG A 251 5.10 29.64 -5.98
CA ARG A 251 4.88 29.64 -7.43
C ARG A 251 4.25 28.35 -7.90
N HIS A 252 4.72 27.22 -7.35
CA HIS A 252 4.22 25.88 -7.62
C HIS A 252 3.75 25.22 -6.32
N VAL A 253 2.64 24.49 -6.39
CA VAL A 253 2.16 23.66 -5.29
C VAL A 253 2.01 22.23 -5.78
N VAL A 254 2.53 21.29 -5.00
CA VAL A 254 2.35 19.85 -5.23
C VAL A 254 1.48 19.28 -4.11
N LEU A 255 0.28 18.83 -4.46
CA LEU A 255 -0.62 18.15 -3.53
C LEU A 255 -0.27 16.65 -3.51
N ALA A 256 0.52 16.26 -2.53
CA ALA A 256 1.02 14.89 -2.32
C ALA A 256 0.31 14.17 -1.16
N VAL A 257 -0.98 14.41 -1.04
CA VAL A 257 -1.89 13.84 -0.03
C VAL A 257 -2.96 12.97 -0.69
N PRO A 258 -3.68 12.09 0.05
CA PRO A 258 -4.74 11.26 -0.54
C PRO A 258 -5.84 12.07 -1.25
N ALA A 259 -6.42 11.51 -2.31
CA ALA A 259 -7.43 12.19 -3.13
C ALA A 259 -8.59 12.83 -2.34
N PRO A 260 -9.18 12.20 -1.31
CA PRO A 260 -10.22 12.82 -0.49
C PRO A 260 -9.73 14.07 0.25
N VAL A 261 -8.47 14.08 0.69
CA VAL A 261 -7.86 15.24 1.37
C VAL A 261 -7.68 16.40 0.40
N VAL A 262 -7.25 16.13 -0.85
CA VAL A 262 -7.11 17.14 -1.91
C VAL A 262 -8.41 17.96 -2.08
N ALA A 263 -9.55 17.27 -2.16
CA ALA A 263 -10.86 17.91 -2.33
C ALA A 263 -11.24 18.84 -1.15
N GLY A 264 -10.72 18.54 0.05
CA GLY A 264 -10.91 19.39 1.23
C GLY A 264 -10.01 20.62 1.27
N LEU A 265 -8.83 20.57 0.65
CA LEU A 265 -7.84 21.65 0.68
C LEU A 265 -8.06 22.72 -0.37
N VAL A 266 -8.62 22.38 -1.53
CA VAL A 266 -8.80 23.32 -2.66
C VAL A 266 -10.27 23.51 -2.98
N LYS A 267 -10.84 24.62 -2.53
CA LYS A 267 -12.30 24.86 -2.60
C LYS A 267 -12.85 25.09 -4.01
N ASN A 268 -12.05 25.64 -4.92
CA ASN A 268 -12.51 26.06 -6.24
C ASN A 268 -11.86 25.23 -7.37
N LEU A 269 -11.79 23.91 -7.19
CA LEU A 269 -11.35 23.03 -8.26
C LEU A 269 -12.33 23.09 -9.44
N PRO A 270 -11.82 23.07 -10.69
CA PRO A 270 -12.67 22.90 -11.86
C PRO A 270 -13.52 21.63 -11.77
N GLU A 271 -14.73 21.66 -12.33
CA GLU A 271 -15.69 20.56 -12.28
C GLU A 271 -15.08 19.24 -12.77
N TRP A 272 -14.30 19.27 -13.85
CA TRP A 272 -13.63 18.07 -14.39
C TRP A 272 -12.65 17.45 -13.40
N LYS A 273 -11.91 18.26 -12.62
CA LYS A 273 -10.96 17.76 -11.60
C LYS A 273 -11.70 17.19 -10.41
N THR A 274 -12.74 17.88 -9.94
CA THR A 274 -13.60 17.38 -8.85
C THR A 274 -14.26 16.06 -9.23
N ALA A 275 -14.78 15.95 -10.46
CA ALA A 275 -15.37 14.72 -10.97
C ALA A 275 -14.34 13.58 -11.05
N ALA A 276 -13.10 13.86 -11.43
CA ALA A 276 -12.03 12.86 -11.46
C ALA A 276 -11.65 12.40 -10.04
N LEU A 277 -11.46 13.32 -9.09
CA LEU A 277 -11.13 12.99 -7.70
C LEU A 277 -12.24 12.15 -7.04
N ASN A 278 -13.50 12.41 -7.32
CA ASN A 278 -14.65 11.67 -6.79
C ASN A 278 -14.72 10.21 -7.31
N ARG A 279 -13.98 9.86 -8.37
CA ARG A 279 -13.85 8.48 -8.86
C ARG A 279 -12.77 7.67 -8.14
N VAL A 280 -12.03 8.29 -7.23
CA VAL A 280 -11.00 7.60 -6.45
C VAL A 280 -11.61 7.08 -5.16
N ALA A 281 -11.89 5.81 -5.10
CA ALA A 281 -12.21 5.14 -3.84
C ALA A 281 -10.91 4.97 -3.03
N SER A 282 -10.92 5.43 -1.78
CA SER A 282 -9.77 5.35 -0.88
C SER A 282 -10.20 4.72 0.45
N PRO A 283 -10.38 3.38 0.49
CA PRO A 283 -10.83 2.70 1.70
C PRO A 283 -9.80 2.80 2.83
N GLY A 284 -10.29 2.75 4.05
CA GLY A 284 -9.46 2.60 5.24
C GLY A 284 -9.00 1.16 5.43
N SER A 285 -8.02 0.99 6.29
CA SER A 285 -7.52 -0.32 6.72
C SER A 285 -7.03 -0.27 8.17
N THR A 286 -7.09 -1.43 8.82
CA THR A 286 -6.54 -1.66 10.16
C THR A 286 -5.52 -2.77 10.05
N THR A 287 -4.35 -2.59 10.67
CA THR A 287 -3.30 -3.61 10.74
C THR A 287 -2.95 -3.92 12.19
N LEU A 288 -2.60 -5.18 12.44
CA LEU A 288 -2.07 -5.64 13.72
C LEU A 288 -0.76 -6.38 13.47
N ASN A 289 0.34 -5.79 13.91
CA ASN A 289 1.66 -6.41 13.91
C ASN A 289 1.85 -7.19 15.21
N ILE A 290 2.39 -8.39 15.11
CA ILE A 290 2.58 -9.33 16.21
C ILE A 290 4.02 -9.84 16.13
N VAL A 291 4.71 -9.83 17.26
CA VAL A 291 5.99 -10.52 17.43
C VAL A 291 5.83 -11.61 18.49
N ALA A 292 6.19 -12.83 18.17
CA ALA A 292 6.03 -13.99 19.04
C ALA A 292 7.31 -14.82 19.14
N ASP A 293 7.50 -15.46 20.29
CA ASP A 293 8.51 -16.50 20.50
C ASP A 293 8.00 -17.84 19.94
N ILE A 294 8.79 -18.43 19.04
CA ILE A 294 8.49 -19.73 18.42
C ILE A 294 9.50 -20.82 18.81
N GLU A 295 10.15 -20.68 19.96
CA GLU A 295 11.01 -21.75 20.47
C GLU A 295 10.21 -23.06 20.61
N GLY A 296 10.67 -24.13 19.95
CA GLY A 296 9.98 -25.42 19.93
C GLY A 296 8.77 -25.52 18.98
N LEU A 297 8.53 -24.50 18.15
CA LEU A 297 7.46 -24.46 17.14
C LEU A 297 8.03 -24.27 15.72
N PRO A 298 8.80 -25.26 15.20
CA PRO A 298 9.51 -25.10 13.93
C PRO A 298 8.56 -24.89 12.73
N GLU A 299 7.33 -25.37 12.81
CA GLU A 299 6.31 -25.26 11.77
C GLU A 299 5.95 -23.81 11.43
N TYR A 300 6.08 -22.89 12.38
CA TYR A 300 5.78 -21.47 12.14
C TYR A 300 6.89 -20.71 11.40
N LYS A 301 8.10 -21.26 11.33
CA LYS A 301 9.24 -20.60 10.65
C LYS A 301 8.98 -20.39 9.17
N ASP A 302 8.27 -21.32 8.55
CA ASP A 302 8.02 -21.33 7.12
C ASP A 302 6.66 -20.71 6.74
N TRP A 303 5.88 -20.27 7.75
CA TRP A 303 4.66 -19.53 7.48
C TRP A 303 4.99 -18.29 6.70
N ALA A 304 4.26 -18.08 5.59
CA ALA A 304 4.45 -16.90 4.76
C ALA A 304 3.16 -16.08 4.63
N PHE A 305 2.07 -16.72 4.20
CA PHE A 305 0.82 -16.04 3.93
C PHE A 305 -0.36 -16.98 4.23
N ILE A 306 -1.29 -16.52 5.06
CA ILE A 306 -2.52 -17.24 5.38
C ILE A 306 -3.70 -16.35 5.00
N VAL A 307 -4.54 -16.80 4.07
CA VAL A 307 -5.86 -16.22 3.79
C VAL A 307 -6.80 -16.60 4.92
N THR A 308 -7.49 -15.64 5.51
CA THR A 308 -8.29 -15.86 6.73
C THR A 308 -9.77 -15.58 6.49
N VAL A 309 -10.47 -16.56 5.93
CA VAL A 309 -11.89 -16.48 5.59
C VAL A 309 -12.75 -16.42 6.86
N GLY A 310 -13.64 -15.42 6.93
CA GLY A 310 -14.55 -15.24 8.06
C GLY A 310 -13.92 -14.56 9.29
N MET A 311 -12.66 -14.10 9.22
CA MET A 311 -11.98 -13.36 10.28
C MET A 311 -12.15 -11.84 10.09
N PRO A 312 -11.89 -11.01 11.13
CA PRO A 312 -11.92 -9.55 11.00
C PRO A 312 -10.74 -8.99 10.17
N PHE A 313 -9.76 -9.81 9.87
CA PHE A 313 -8.66 -9.55 8.95
C PHE A 313 -8.68 -10.61 7.84
N ASP A 314 -8.29 -10.22 6.62
CA ASP A 314 -8.34 -11.09 5.44
C ASP A 314 -7.06 -11.89 5.23
N ALA A 315 -5.97 -11.48 5.87
CA ALA A 315 -4.67 -12.16 5.75
C ALA A 315 -3.82 -12.01 7.01
N ILE A 316 -3.02 -13.06 7.28
CA ILE A 316 -1.86 -13.01 8.16
C ILE A 316 -0.62 -13.19 7.29
N ILE A 317 0.34 -12.28 7.39
CA ILE A 317 1.56 -12.30 6.58
C ILE A 317 2.77 -12.37 7.51
N ASN A 318 3.68 -13.30 7.25
CA ASN A 318 5.05 -13.24 7.72
C ASN A 318 5.89 -12.55 6.64
N PRO A 319 6.39 -11.34 6.87
CA PRO A 319 7.09 -10.57 5.83
C PRO A 319 8.45 -11.16 5.46
N VAL A 320 9.05 -11.96 6.35
CA VAL A 320 10.35 -12.60 6.15
C VAL A 320 10.26 -14.09 6.50
N PRO A 321 9.66 -14.92 5.62
CA PRO A 321 9.60 -16.36 5.85
C PRO A 321 11.01 -16.96 6.04
N GLY A 322 11.15 -17.83 7.01
CA GLY A 322 12.46 -18.35 7.43
C GLY A 322 13.28 -17.39 8.30
N GLY A 323 12.83 -16.17 8.49
CA GLY A 323 13.46 -15.16 9.34
C GLY A 323 14.77 -14.58 8.80
N THR A 324 15.19 -13.45 9.34
CA THR A 324 16.56 -12.93 9.24
C THR A 324 17.49 -13.78 10.12
N GLU A 325 18.79 -13.59 10.00
CA GLU A 325 19.74 -14.30 10.89
C GLU A 325 19.46 -14.00 12.38
N GLU A 326 19.19 -12.74 12.71
CA GLU A 326 18.87 -12.30 14.07
C GLU A 326 17.58 -12.90 14.60
N THR A 327 16.49 -12.85 13.83
CA THR A 327 15.19 -13.40 14.26
C THR A 327 15.21 -14.92 14.37
N ARG A 328 16.00 -15.62 13.53
CA ARG A 328 16.20 -17.06 13.63
C ARG A 328 16.96 -17.45 14.88
N GLN A 329 18.03 -16.72 15.22
CA GLN A 329 18.81 -16.95 16.44
C GLN A 329 17.99 -16.70 17.69
N ALA A 330 17.12 -15.71 17.66
CA ALA A 330 16.22 -15.36 18.77
C ALA A 330 14.91 -16.19 18.81
N ASN A 331 14.67 -17.10 17.86
CA ASN A 331 13.39 -17.82 17.69
C ASN A 331 12.16 -16.88 17.58
N ILE A 332 12.31 -15.76 16.89
CA ILE A 332 11.26 -14.74 16.75
C ILE A 332 10.51 -14.95 15.43
N LEU A 333 9.19 -14.91 15.52
CA LEU A 333 8.26 -14.83 14.39
C LEU A 333 7.62 -13.43 14.37
N GLN A 334 7.63 -12.79 13.21
CA GLN A 334 6.88 -11.58 12.97
C GLN A 334 5.68 -11.88 12.07
N LEU A 335 4.49 -11.44 12.49
CA LEU A 335 3.27 -11.56 11.71
C LEU A 335 2.59 -10.20 11.60
N THR A 336 1.91 -9.98 10.49
CA THR A 336 1.04 -8.80 10.30
C THR A 336 -0.33 -9.28 9.82
N CYS A 337 -1.38 -8.93 10.57
CA CYS A 337 -2.76 -9.12 10.17
C CYS A 337 -3.23 -7.88 9.39
N TYR A 338 -3.85 -8.08 8.24
CA TYR A 338 -4.42 -7.03 7.41
C TYR A 338 -5.94 -7.09 7.41
N GLY A 339 -6.57 -6.06 7.97
CA GLY A 339 -8.00 -5.81 7.84
C GLY A 339 -8.29 -5.00 6.58
N ASN A 340 -9.36 -5.34 5.89
CA ASN A 340 -9.87 -4.61 4.72
C ASN A 340 -10.71 -3.38 5.11
N SER A 341 -11.36 -2.76 4.13
CA SER A 341 -12.25 -1.62 4.36
C SER A 341 -13.41 -1.89 5.32
N SER A 342 -13.93 -3.12 5.35
CA SER A 342 -14.96 -3.52 6.34
C SER A 342 -14.36 -3.80 7.71
N GLY A 343 -13.08 -4.12 7.79
CA GLY A 343 -12.30 -4.26 9.01
C GLY A 343 -11.63 -2.96 9.47
N TYR A 344 -11.86 -1.82 8.79
CA TYR A 344 -11.36 -0.54 9.24
C TYR A 344 -12.05 -0.11 10.54
N LEU A 345 -11.25 0.05 11.58
CA LEU A 345 -11.71 0.40 12.92
C LEU A 345 -11.00 1.67 13.39
N PRO A 346 -11.60 2.86 13.23
CA PRO A 346 -11.01 4.10 13.73
C PRO A 346 -10.65 3.98 15.23
N GLY A 347 -9.43 4.42 15.60
CA GLY A 347 -8.93 4.32 16.97
C GLY A 347 -8.67 2.88 17.44
N PHE A 348 -8.49 1.92 16.54
CA PHE A 348 -8.28 0.50 16.90
C PHE A 348 -7.11 0.31 17.86
N GLY A 349 -5.98 0.99 17.63
CA GLY A 349 -4.79 0.87 18.48
C GLY A 349 -4.96 1.43 19.90
N ASP A 350 -5.92 2.33 20.08
CA ASP A 350 -6.25 2.95 21.36
C ASP A 350 -7.31 2.15 22.16
N ASP A 351 -7.87 1.09 21.55
CA ASP A 351 -8.92 0.25 22.11
C ASP A 351 -8.36 -1.14 22.44
N GLU A 352 -7.90 -1.29 23.67
CA GLU A 352 -7.30 -2.54 24.16
C GLU A 352 -8.25 -3.75 24.04
N GLU A 353 -9.56 -3.55 24.20
CA GLU A 353 -10.54 -4.63 24.09
C GLU A 353 -10.66 -5.13 22.65
N ARG A 354 -10.67 -4.22 21.68
CA ARG A 354 -10.69 -4.59 20.24
C ARG A 354 -9.41 -5.30 19.83
N VAL A 355 -8.24 -4.81 20.27
CA VAL A 355 -6.95 -5.46 20.02
C VAL A 355 -6.93 -6.85 20.62
N ALA A 356 -7.38 -7.01 21.87
CA ALA A 356 -7.48 -8.31 22.54
C ALA A 356 -8.42 -9.26 21.79
N LYS A 357 -9.56 -8.76 21.26
CA LYS A 357 -10.46 -9.57 20.44
C LYS A 357 -9.81 -10.06 19.16
N TRP A 358 -9.10 -9.19 18.43
CA TRP A 358 -8.35 -9.62 17.24
C TRP A 358 -7.27 -10.64 17.58
N MET A 359 -6.63 -10.51 18.75
CA MET A 359 -5.67 -11.52 19.21
C MET A 359 -6.33 -12.87 19.49
N GLU A 360 -7.57 -12.91 20.00
CA GLU A 360 -8.32 -14.17 20.13
C GLU A 360 -8.58 -14.80 18.76
N ASP A 361 -8.93 -14.00 17.76
CA ASP A 361 -9.09 -14.48 16.37
C ASP A 361 -7.76 -14.99 15.79
N VAL A 362 -6.63 -14.32 16.07
CA VAL A 362 -5.27 -14.82 15.72
C VAL A 362 -4.99 -16.17 16.37
N TYR A 363 -5.35 -16.37 17.64
CA TYR A 363 -5.18 -17.65 18.32
C TYR A 363 -6.11 -18.75 17.80
N THR A 364 -7.19 -18.39 17.09
CA THR A 364 -8.00 -19.38 16.36
C THR A 364 -7.24 -19.89 15.13
N VAL A 365 -6.50 -19.01 14.45
CA VAL A 365 -5.68 -19.37 13.28
C VAL A 365 -4.37 -20.06 13.70
N ALA A 366 -3.73 -19.59 14.78
CA ALA A 366 -2.43 -20.02 15.27
C ALA A 366 -2.45 -20.29 16.81
N PRO A 367 -3.10 -21.37 17.27
CA PRO A 367 -3.36 -21.59 18.69
C PRO A 367 -2.10 -21.74 19.56
N GLN A 368 -1.00 -22.25 19.01
CA GLN A 368 0.25 -22.44 19.78
C GLN A 368 0.96 -21.11 20.09
N LEU A 369 0.59 -20.00 19.45
CA LEU A 369 1.12 -18.67 19.79
C LEU A 369 0.54 -18.07 21.07
N ARG A 370 -0.53 -18.67 21.63
CA ARG A 370 -1.12 -18.22 22.89
C ARG A 370 -0.10 -18.30 24.04
N GLY A 371 0.10 -17.16 24.72
CA GLY A 371 1.08 -17.02 25.80
C GLY A 371 2.53 -16.88 25.34
N ARG A 372 2.77 -16.74 24.02
CA ARG A 372 4.10 -16.59 23.42
C ARG A 372 4.29 -15.23 22.73
N VAL A 373 3.27 -14.42 22.67
CA VAL A 373 3.32 -13.07 22.07
C VAL A 373 4.18 -12.16 22.94
N LEU A 374 5.20 -11.58 22.35
CA LEU A 374 6.16 -10.68 22.99
C LEU A 374 5.73 -9.23 22.87
N ALA A 375 5.16 -8.84 21.73
CA ALA A 375 4.66 -7.50 21.51
C ALA A 375 3.61 -7.46 20.40
N VAL A 376 2.74 -6.47 20.46
CA VAL A 376 1.76 -6.13 19.42
C VAL A 376 1.81 -4.64 19.12
N HIS A 377 1.53 -4.25 17.87
CA HIS A 377 1.33 -2.87 17.46
C HIS A 377 0.17 -2.80 16.47
N ALA A 378 -0.81 -1.97 16.77
CA ALA A 378 -1.96 -1.75 15.91
C ALA A 378 -1.89 -0.39 15.23
N GLN A 379 -2.30 -0.32 13.97
CA GLN A 379 -2.33 0.91 13.17
C GLN A 379 -3.58 0.95 12.32
N THR A 380 -4.19 2.13 12.24
CA THR A 380 -5.30 2.40 11.32
C THR A 380 -4.91 3.47 10.31
N TRP A 381 -5.39 3.30 9.07
CA TRP A 381 -5.21 4.25 7.97
C TRP A 381 -6.58 4.56 7.39
N GLU A 382 -7.06 5.80 7.59
CA GLU A 382 -8.35 6.24 7.04
C GLU A 382 -8.39 6.16 5.53
N HIS A 383 -7.29 6.52 4.89
CA HIS A 383 -7.10 6.46 3.44
C HIS A 383 -5.92 5.56 3.13
N CYS A 384 -6.12 4.23 3.24
CA CYS A 384 -5.04 3.27 3.12
C CYS A 384 -4.50 3.15 1.70
N PHE A 385 -5.40 3.09 0.71
CA PHE A 385 -5.06 2.70 -0.66
C PHE A 385 -5.97 3.39 -1.67
N ALA A 386 -5.41 3.95 -2.74
CA ALA A 386 -6.22 4.43 -3.87
C ALA A 386 -6.63 3.23 -4.72
N LEU A 387 -7.90 2.82 -4.61
CA LEU A 387 -8.40 1.61 -5.26
C LEU A 387 -8.25 1.71 -6.80
N LEU A 388 -7.80 0.62 -7.39
CA LEU A 388 -7.60 0.52 -8.83
C LEU A 388 -8.91 0.03 -9.49
N SER A 389 -9.93 0.91 -9.50
CA SER A 389 -11.22 0.63 -10.13
C SER A 389 -11.23 0.98 -11.61
N PRO A 390 -12.18 0.41 -12.41
CA PRO A 390 -12.38 0.84 -13.80
C PRO A 390 -12.64 2.34 -13.93
N GLU A 391 -13.46 2.92 -13.03
CA GLU A 391 -13.80 4.34 -13.04
C GLU A 391 -12.58 5.22 -12.78
N ARG A 392 -11.71 4.81 -11.87
CA ARG A 392 -10.45 5.52 -11.61
C ARG A 392 -9.51 5.40 -12.80
N ALA A 393 -9.39 4.23 -13.42
CA ALA A 393 -8.57 4.03 -14.61
C ALA A 393 -9.00 4.96 -15.75
N ALA A 394 -10.31 5.08 -15.97
CA ALA A 394 -10.87 6.00 -16.96
C ALA A 394 -10.62 7.49 -16.64
N ALA A 395 -10.48 7.84 -15.36
CA ALA A 395 -10.23 9.22 -14.91
C ALA A 395 -8.75 9.59 -14.79
N LEU A 396 -7.83 8.64 -15.04
CA LEU A 396 -6.40 8.83 -14.78
C LEU A 396 -5.80 10.07 -15.50
N PRO A 397 -6.11 10.37 -16.78
CA PRO A 397 -5.60 11.56 -17.44
C PRO A 397 -5.98 12.86 -16.71
N GLU A 398 -7.23 12.98 -16.24
CA GLU A 398 -7.72 14.12 -15.48
C GLU A 398 -7.13 14.18 -14.05
N LEU A 399 -6.90 13.02 -13.43
CA LEU A 399 -6.24 12.94 -12.12
C LEU A 399 -4.79 13.45 -12.20
N GLN A 400 -4.06 13.12 -13.25
CA GLN A 400 -2.68 13.58 -13.48
C GLN A 400 -2.58 15.03 -13.93
N ARG A 401 -3.61 15.55 -14.59
CA ARG A 401 -3.60 16.88 -15.17
C ARG A 401 -3.46 17.96 -14.10
N SER A 402 -2.45 18.81 -14.24
CA SER A 402 -2.24 20.00 -13.41
C SER A 402 -3.25 21.11 -13.71
N ILE A 403 -3.47 22.00 -12.77
CA ILE A 403 -4.24 23.24 -12.91
C ILE A 403 -3.25 24.39 -12.78
N ASN A 404 -2.82 24.97 -13.91
CA ASN A 404 -1.67 25.89 -13.93
C ASN A 404 -0.45 25.28 -13.23
N SER A 405 0.04 25.92 -12.16
CA SER A 405 1.16 25.44 -11.34
C SER A 405 0.73 24.67 -10.08
N LEU A 406 -0.53 24.22 -10.01
CA LEU A 406 -1.02 23.28 -9.00
C LEU A 406 -0.94 21.88 -9.55
N HIS A 407 -0.10 21.07 -8.95
CA HIS A 407 0.20 19.70 -9.37
C HIS A 407 -0.35 18.68 -8.39
N PHE A 408 -0.59 17.47 -8.88
CA PHE A 408 -1.18 16.35 -8.12
C PHE A 408 -0.26 15.15 -8.24
N ALA A 409 0.16 14.60 -7.09
CA ALA A 409 1.04 13.43 -7.03
C ALA A 409 0.61 12.49 -5.89
N GLY A 410 0.48 11.22 -6.18
CA GLY A 410 0.13 10.21 -5.20
C GLY A 410 -0.17 8.88 -5.85
N ASP A 411 -0.47 7.87 -5.06
CA ASP A 411 -0.91 6.58 -5.58
C ASP A 411 -2.20 6.68 -6.41
N TYR A 412 -3.02 7.70 -6.17
CA TYR A 412 -4.27 7.95 -6.91
C TYR A 412 -4.05 8.52 -8.32
N THR A 413 -2.92 9.14 -8.61
CA THR A 413 -2.55 9.66 -9.94
C THR A 413 -1.71 8.67 -10.75
N SER A 414 -1.39 7.51 -10.22
CA SER A 414 -0.58 6.49 -10.89
C SER A 414 -1.44 5.40 -11.55
N GLU A 415 -0.92 4.77 -12.60
CA GLU A 415 -1.49 3.54 -13.16
C GLU A 415 -1.44 2.37 -12.19
N THR A 416 -0.51 2.42 -11.22
CA THR A 416 -0.35 1.42 -10.17
C THR A 416 -0.51 2.08 -8.81
N ALA A 417 -1.22 1.43 -7.89
CA ALA A 417 -1.37 1.95 -6.54
C ALA A 417 -0.16 1.64 -5.65
N GLY A 418 -0.19 2.18 -4.43
CA GLY A 418 0.83 1.95 -3.42
C GLY A 418 2.07 2.83 -3.57
N THR A 419 3.12 2.48 -2.84
CA THR A 419 4.35 3.29 -2.75
C THR A 419 5.05 3.45 -4.10
N HIS A 420 5.12 2.37 -4.90
CA HIS A 420 5.77 2.42 -6.22
C HIS A 420 5.08 3.40 -7.17
N GLY A 421 3.76 3.42 -7.19
CA GLY A 421 3.01 4.42 -7.95
C GLY A 421 3.23 5.83 -7.41
N ALA A 422 3.21 6.00 -6.09
CA ALA A 422 3.42 7.30 -5.47
C ALA A 422 4.81 7.89 -5.76
N TYR A 423 5.88 7.08 -5.69
CA TYR A 423 7.23 7.54 -6.05
C TYR A 423 7.35 7.95 -7.52
N SER A 424 6.78 7.16 -8.43
CA SER A 424 6.75 7.51 -9.87
C SER A 424 6.04 8.83 -10.13
N GLU A 425 4.94 9.09 -9.43
CA GLU A 425 4.17 10.32 -9.60
C GLU A 425 4.88 11.55 -9.03
N GLY A 426 5.65 11.40 -7.95
CA GLY A 426 6.54 12.45 -7.46
C GLY A 426 7.60 12.84 -8.50
N GLU A 427 8.25 11.86 -9.14
CA GLU A 427 9.22 12.08 -10.23
C GLU A 427 8.55 12.75 -11.44
N ARG A 428 7.35 12.28 -11.85
CA ARG A 428 6.60 12.89 -12.95
C ARG A 428 6.32 14.37 -12.71
N VAL A 429 5.87 14.73 -11.51
CA VAL A 429 5.56 16.13 -11.17
C VAL A 429 6.83 16.97 -11.10
N ALA A 430 7.91 16.45 -10.53
CA ALA A 430 9.21 17.15 -10.54
C ALA A 430 9.65 17.46 -11.97
N SER A 431 9.54 16.50 -12.89
CA SER A 431 9.88 16.68 -14.30
C SER A 431 9.02 17.77 -14.98
N LEU A 432 7.73 17.88 -14.63
CA LEU A 432 6.87 18.96 -15.15
C LEU A 432 7.32 20.33 -14.65
N ILE A 433 7.71 20.46 -13.39
CA ILE A 433 8.18 21.73 -12.79
C ILE A 433 9.52 22.14 -13.45
N LEU A 434 10.46 21.21 -13.63
CA LEU A 434 11.75 21.47 -14.27
C LEU A 434 11.57 21.92 -15.72
N ALA A 435 10.70 21.26 -16.48
CA ALA A 435 10.40 21.65 -17.86
C ALA A 435 9.76 23.05 -17.96
N ALA A 436 8.94 23.43 -16.98
CA ALA A 436 8.36 24.78 -16.90
C ALA A 436 9.42 25.84 -16.58
N GLN A 437 10.40 25.53 -15.75
CA GLN A 437 11.52 26.41 -15.43
C GLN A 437 12.41 26.66 -16.66
N GLU A 438 12.75 25.62 -17.42
CA GLU A 438 13.53 25.75 -18.66
C GLU A 438 12.84 26.62 -19.72
N ASN A 439 11.52 26.57 -19.82
CA ASN A 439 10.77 27.37 -20.78
C ASN A 439 10.58 28.85 -20.35
N ALA A 440 10.86 29.18 -19.09
CA ALA A 440 10.72 30.54 -18.54
C ALA A 440 12.06 31.32 -18.53
N GLY A 441 13.21 30.66 -18.71
CA GLY A 441 14.55 31.24 -18.78
C GLY A 441 15.01 31.44 -20.20
#